data_a0139dd855ac74a59d7ba779395ceb9e
#
_entry.id   a0139dd855ac74a59d7ba779395ceb9e
#
_cell.length_a   1.000
_cell.length_b   1.000
_cell.length_c   1.000
_cell.angle_alpha   90.00
_cell.angle_beta   90.00
_cell.angle_gamma   90.00
#
_symmetry.space_group_name_H-M   'P 1'
#
loop_
_entity.id
_entity.type
_entity.pdbx_description
1 polymer ?
#
loop_
_entity_poly.entity_id
_entity_poly.type
_entity_poly.pdbx_seq_one_letter_code
_entity_poly.pdbx_strand_id
1 'polypeptide(L)'
;MAILFDWYENPKNKERQNEELTLHPRIRLNGSTDNAALRRFIQEYCSLTETDVSAVLDALSHFMGRELGEGRQVHLDGIGYFRPTLTCTEPVKVDTKRKSTKVKLKSITFRPDMALRSEVGNIKVLPLK
;
A
#
# COMPACT_ATOMS: atom_id res chain seq x y z
N MET A 1 4.65 -17.85 -12.87
CA MET A 1 3.99 -16.80 -12.08
C MET A 1 3.75 -15.58 -12.95
N ALA A 2 2.54 -15.04 -12.91
CA ALA A 2 2.18 -13.87 -13.69
C ALA A 2 1.11 -13.05 -12.97
N ILE A 3 1.17 -11.74 -13.20
CA ILE A 3 0.11 -10.85 -12.74
C ILE A 3 -0.93 -10.78 -13.85
N LEU A 4 -2.17 -11.08 -13.54
CA LEU A 4 -3.27 -11.02 -14.49
C LEU A 4 -3.96 -9.67 -14.43
N PHE A 5 -4.40 -9.19 -15.57
CA PHE A 5 -5.09 -7.91 -15.66
C PHE A 5 -6.21 -7.94 -16.70
N ASP A 6 -7.15 -7.01 -16.58
CA ASP A 6 -8.12 -6.73 -17.63
C ASP A 6 -8.12 -5.23 -17.92
N TRP A 7 -8.87 -4.83 -18.92
CA TRP A 7 -8.97 -3.43 -19.31
C TRP A 7 -10.28 -2.82 -18.80
N TYR A 8 -10.23 -1.54 -18.46
CA TYR A 8 -11.45 -0.79 -18.13
C TYR A 8 -11.37 0.61 -18.74
N GLU A 9 -12.54 1.19 -18.98
CA GLU A 9 -12.65 2.55 -19.47
C GLU A 9 -12.61 3.53 -18.30
N ASN A 10 -11.86 4.63 -18.47
CA ASN A 10 -11.79 5.65 -17.44
C ASN A 10 -13.11 6.42 -17.39
N PRO A 11 -13.85 6.43 -16.25
CA PRO A 11 -15.13 7.13 -16.13
C PRO A 11 -15.03 8.63 -16.38
N LYS A 12 -13.88 9.25 -16.12
CA LYS A 12 -13.67 10.68 -16.35
C LYS A 12 -13.74 11.07 -17.82
N ASN A 13 -13.53 10.12 -18.72
CA ASN A 13 -13.58 10.38 -20.15
C ASN A 13 -15.02 10.37 -20.70
N LYS A 14 -15.99 9.91 -19.92
CA LYS A 14 -17.41 9.92 -20.34
C LYS A 14 -18.02 11.31 -20.46
N GLU A 15 -17.41 12.28 -19.81
CA GLU A 15 -17.83 13.68 -19.88
C GLU A 15 -17.37 14.37 -21.16
N ARG A 16 -16.45 13.77 -21.91
CA ARG A 16 -15.90 14.30 -23.14
C ARG A 16 -16.46 13.53 -24.34
N GLN A 17 -17.56 14.01 -24.87
CA GLN A 17 -18.36 13.30 -25.90
C GLN A 17 -17.63 13.09 -27.22
N ASN A 18 -16.55 13.81 -27.50
CA ASN A 18 -15.86 13.79 -28.79
C ASN A 18 -14.46 13.17 -28.75
N GLU A 19 -14.01 12.65 -27.61
CA GLU A 19 -12.69 12.02 -27.48
C GLU A 19 -12.83 10.50 -27.39
N GLU A 20 -11.88 9.79 -27.98
CA GLU A 20 -11.80 8.34 -27.83
C GLU A 20 -11.57 7.98 -26.36
N LEU A 21 -12.29 6.98 -25.87
CA LEU A 21 -12.13 6.49 -24.51
C LEU A 21 -10.78 5.81 -24.36
N THR A 22 -10.06 6.20 -23.31
CA THR A 22 -8.79 5.60 -23.00
C THR A 22 -8.99 4.37 -22.14
N LEU A 23 -8.33 3.27 -22.50
CA LEU A 23 -8.34 2.04 -21.72
C LEU A 23 -7.18 2.05 -20.73
N HIS A 24 -7.46 1.58 -19.54
CA HIS A 24 -6.46 1.42 -18.48
C HIS A 24 -6.41 -0.02 -18.01
N PRO A 25 -5.21 -0.57 -17.75
CA PRO A 25 -5.11 -1.91 -17.20
C PRO A 25 -5.52 -1.91 -15.73
N ARG A 26 -6.22 -2.93 -15.33
CA ARG A 26 -6.63 -3.14 -13.94
C ARG A 26 -6.18 -4.52 -13.50
N ILE A 27 -5.42 -4.57 -12.42
CA ILE A 27 -4.94 -5.83 -11.88
C ILE A 27 -6.11 -6.73 -11.47
N ARG A 28 -5.98 -8.02 -11.74
CA ARG A 28 -6.86 -9.05 -11.19
C ARG A 28 -6.09 -9.77 -10.10
N LEU A 29 -6.45 -9.50 -8.86
CA LEU A 29 -5.78 -10.12 -7.72
C LEU A 29 -6.05 -11.62 -7.70
N ASN A 30 -5.00 -12.38 -7.46
CA ASN A 30 -5.04 -13.83 -7.32
C ASN A 30 -5.11 -14.21 -5.84
N GLY A 31 -6.10 -13.66 -5.14
CA GLY A 31 -6.32 -13.92 -3.74
C GLY A 31 -5.49 -13.03 -2.82
N SER A 32 -5.42 -13.42 -1.57
CA SER A 32 -4.71 -12.72 -0.51
C SER A 32 -3.93 -13.73 0.32
N THR A 33 -2.74 -13.36 0.74
CA THR A 33 -1.96 -14.17 1.68
C THR A 33 -1.98 -13.53 3.07
N ASP A 34 -1.76 -14.32 4.10
CA ASP A 34 -1.90 -13.87 5.48
C ASP A 34 -0.68 -14.23 6.34
N ASN A 35 -0.78 -13.92 7.63
CA ASN A 35 0.29 -14.20 8.59
C ASN A 35 0.59 -15.70 8.73
N ALA A 36 -0.38 -16.58 8.54
CA ALA A 36 -0.13 -18.02 8.63
C ALA A 36 0.82 -18.49 7.52
N ALA A 37 0.61 -17.99 6.30
CA ALA A 37 1.50 -18.27 5.18
C ALA A 37 2.91 -17.68 5.41
N LEU A 38 2.96 -16.46 5.95
CA LEU A 38 4.23 -15.80 6.27
C LEU A 38 5.01 -16.57 7.33
N ARG A 39 4.33 -17.00 8.41
CA ARG A 39 4.98 -17.78 9.46
C ARG A 39 5.58 -19.08 8.94
N ARG A 40 4.84 -19.79 8.08
CA ARG A 40 5.35 -21.02 7.46
C ARG A 40 6.56 -20.76 6.58
N PHE A 41 6.51 -19.71 5.78
CA PHE A 41 7.63 -19.33 4.92
C PHE A 41 8.87 -19.01 5.74
N ILE A 42 8.73 -18.25 6.82
CA ILE A 42 9.86 -17.87 7.68
C ILE A 42 10.44 -19.11 8.38
N GLN A 43 9.60 -20.05 8.84
CA GLN A 43 10.07 -21.28 9.45
C GLN A 43 10.93 -22.12 8.48
N GLU A 44 10.52 -22.17 7.22
CA GLU A 44 11.27 -22.89 6.19
C GLU A 44 12.58 -22.17 5.82
N TYR A 45 12.56 -20.84 5.88
CA TYR A 45 13.69 -19.99 5.49
C TYR A 45 14.74 -19.86 6.58
N CYS A 46 14.32 -19.86 7.82
CA CYS A 46 15.21 -19.73 8.98
C CYS A 46 14.69 -20.55 10.17
N SER A 47 15.47 -20.62 11.25
CA SER A 47 15.18 -21.51 12.38
C SER A 47 14.27 -20.90 13.46
N LEU A 48 13.50 -19.87 13.13
CA LEU A 48 12.54 -19.29 14.06
C LEU A 48 11.28 -20.14 14.17
N THR A 49 10.68 -20.18 15.36
CA THR A 49 9.38 -20.84 15.58
C THR A 49 8.23 -19.92 15.17
N GLU A 50 7.03 -20.50 15.01
CA GLU A 50 5.83 -19.71 14.74
C GLU A 50 5.56 -18.66 15.83
N THR A 51 5.78 -19.01 17.08
CA THR A 51 5.62 -18.10 18.21
C THR A 51 6.60 -16.92 18.11
N ASP A 52 7.86 -17.20 17.76
CA ASP A 52 8.88 -16.15 17.59
C ASP A 52 8.49 -15.18 16.47
N VAL A 53 8.01 -15.70 15.35
CA VAL A 53 7.58 -14.87 14.21
C VAL A 53 6.39 -14.00 14.61
N SER A 54 5.41 -14.58 15.30
CA SER A 54 4.23 -13.83 15.77
C SER A 54 4.63 -12.71 16.74
N ALA A 55 5.58 -12.98 17.63
CA ALA A 55 6.08 -11.99 18.57
C ALA A 55 6.79 -10.83 17.85
N VAL A 56 7.61 -11.15 16.84
CA VAL A 56 8.30 -10.14 16.04
C VAL A 56 7.31 -9.27 15.27
N LEU A 57 6.33 -9.87 14.62
CA LEU A 57 5.31 -9.12 13.87
C LEU A 57 4.49 -8.21 14.77
N ASP A 58 4.13 -8.70 15.96
CA ASP A 58 3.38 -7.91 16.94
C ASP A 58 4.20 -6.72 17.42
N ALA A 59 5.48 -6.95 17.75
CA ALA A 59 6.39 -5.87 18.17
C ALA A 59 6.59 -4.85 17.04
N LEU A 60 6.71 -5.32 15.79
CA LEU A 60 6.86 -4.43 14.64
C LEU A 60 5.63 -3.54 14.46
N SER A 61 4.42 -4.11 14.58
CA SER A 61 3.18 -3.36 14.48
C SER A 61 3.10 -2.26 15.53
N HIS A 62 3.43 -2.57 16.79
CA HIS A 62 3.44 -1.59 17.88
C HIS A 62 4.49 -0.51 17.67
N PHE A 63 5.69 -0.88 17.23
CA PHE A 63 6.76 0.06 16.90
C PHE A 63 6.32 1.03 15.80
N MET A 64 5.78 0.51 14.71
CA MET A 64 5.33 1.34 13.60
C MET A 64 4.21 2.29 14.03
N GLY A 65 3.24 1.80 14.79
CA GLY A 65 2.14 2.63 15.29
C GLY A 65 2.64 3.79 16.14
N ARG A 66 3.61 3.52 17.01
CA ARG A 66 4.21 4.56 17.85
C ARG A 66 4.97 5.60 17.03
N GLU A 67 5.83 5.14 16.11
CA GLU A 67 6.66 6.05 15.31
C GLU A 67 5.84 6.88 14.33
N LEU A 68 4.88 6.26 13.66
CA LEU A 68 3.98 6.97 12.75
C LEU A 68 3.08 7.95 13.51
N GLY A 69 2.65 7.58 14.71
CA GLY A 69 1.85 8.46 15.57
C GLY A 69 2.62 9.69 16.02
N GLU A 70 3.95 9.63 16.09
CA GLU A 70 4.81 10.77 16.37
C GLU A 70 5.15 11.58 15.12
N GLY A 71 4.57 11.23 13.98
CA GLY A 71 4.82 11.93 12.72
C GLY A 71 6.10 11.54 12.02
N ARG A 72 6.71 10.42 12.41
CA ARG A 72 7.93 9.94 11.76
C ARG A 72 7.60 9.03 10.58
N GLN A 73 8.47 9.07 9.60
CA GLN A 73 8.46 8.09 8.52
C GLN A 73 9.19 6.83 9.01
N VAL A 74 8.63 5.66 8.72
CA VAL A 74 9.26 4.38 9.05
C VAL A 74 9.82 3.76 7.78
N HIS A 75 11.11 3.44 7.79
CA HIS A 75 11.76 2.75 6.69
C HIS A 75 12.17 1.36 7.14
N LEU A 76 11.68 0.34 6.44
CA LEU A 76 12.08 -1.06 6.62
C LEU A 76 12.92 -1.46 5.41
N ASP A 77 14.19 -1.79 5.65
CA ASP A 77 15.14 -2.13 4.59
C ASP A 77 14.62 -3.30 3.75
N GLY A 78 14.66 -3.12 2.44
CA GLY A 78 14.20 -4.14 1.50
C GLY A 78 12.68 -4.20 1.31
N ILE A 79 11.93 -3.46 2.12
CA ILE A 79 10.46 -3.42 2.04
C ILE A 79 10.03 -2.05 1.51
N GLY A 80 10.24 -0.99 2.29
CA GLY A 80 9.87 0.33 1.84
C GLY A 80 9.63 1.32 2.96
N TYR A 81 9.01 2.43 2.59
CA TYR A 81 8.74 3.57 3.45
C TYR A 81 7.26 3.66 3.75
N PHE A 82 6.95 3.87 5.03
CA PHE A 82 5.59 4.14 5.50
C PHE A 82 5.55 5.55 6.07
N ARG A 83 4.56 6.33 5.69
CA ARG A 83 4.41 7.69 6.22
C ARG A 83 2.94 8.02 6.43
N PRO A 84 2.62 8.76 7.50
CA PRO A 84 1.25 9.21 7.71
C PRO A 84 0.92 10.35 6.74
N THR A 85 -0.34 10.43 6.32
CA THR A 85 -0.84 11.52 5.50
C THR A 85 -2.05 12.15 6.17
N LEU A 86 -2.22 13.45 5.92
CA LEU A 86 -3.28 14.23 6.55
C LEU A 86 -4.30 14.68 5.52
N THR A 87 -5.50 14.94 6.00
CA THR A 87 -6.57 15.52 5.20
C THR A 87 -7.38 16.47 6.08
N CYS A 88 -8.25 17.28 5.46
CA CYS A 88 -9.16 18.13 6.18
C CYS A 88 -10.53 17.46 6.31
N THR A 89 -11.19 17.64 7.46
CA THR A 89 -12.54 17.12 7.70
C THR A 89 -13.59 17.81 6.84
N GLU A 90 -13.29 19.04 6.41
CA GLU A 90 -14.13 19.84 5.52
C GLU A 90 -13.23 20.75 4.68
N PRO A 91 -13.72 21.33 3.57
CA PRO A 91 -12.92 22.23 2.76
C PRO A 91 -12.41 23.43 3.58
N VAL A 92 -11.11 23.71 3.48
CA VAL A 92 -10.43 24.78 4.21
C VAL A 92 -9.85 25.76 3.21
N LYS A 93 -10.14 27.06 3.42
CA LYS A 93 -9.58 28.16 2.62
C LYS A 93 -8.59 28.94 3.48
N VAL A 94 -7.84 29.83 2.84
CA VAL A 94 -6.82 30.64 3.53
C VAL A 94 -7.43 31.44 4.70
N ASP A 95 -8.66 31.91 4.56
CA ASP A 95 -9.37 32.73 5.54
C ASP A 95 -10.26 31.93 6.49
N THR A 96 -10.26 30.61 6.40
CA THR A 96 -11.07 29.75 7.28
C THR A 96 -10.59 29.89 8.72
N LYS A 97 -11.52 30.12 9.64
CA LYS A 97 -11.23 30.18 11.08
C LYS A 97 -10.97 28.78 11.64
N ARG A 98 -10.03 28.68 12.59
CA ARG A 98 -9.68 27.42 13.27
C ARG A 98 -9.27 26.32 12.30
N LYS A 99 -8.48 26.65 11.30
CA LYS A 99 -8.01 25.69 10.28
C LYS A 99 -7.39 24.45 10.90
N SER A 100 -6.58 24.63 11.94
CA SER A 100 -5.83 23.54 12.57
C SER A 100 -6.72 22.48 13.21
N THR A 101 -7.94 22.84 13.62
CA THR A 101 -8.88 21.89 14.24
C THR A 101 -9.58 21.00 13.21
N LYS A 102 -9.41 21.30 11.93
CA LYS A 102 -10.08 20.60 10.83
C LYS A 102 -9.18 19.59 10.14
N VAL A 103 -7.99 19.37 10.68
CA VAL A 103 -7.01 18.44 10.14
C VAL A 103 -7.12 17.10 10.87
N LYS A 104 -7.11 16.01 10.12
CA LYS A 104 -7.12 14.67 10.68
C LYS A 104 -6.19 13.75 9.89
N LEU A 105 -5.88 12.61 10.46
CA LEU A 105 -5.14 11.57 9.75
C LEU A 105 -6.00 11.06 8.57
N LYS A 106 -5.44 11.05 7.38
CA LYS A 106 -6.09 10.47 6.21
C LYS A 106 -5.80 8.98 6.13
N SER A 107 -4.52 8.63 6.10
CA SER A 107 -4.09 7.27 5.89
C SER A 107 -2.59 7.15 6.17
N ILE A 108 -2.10 5.93 6.03
CA ILE A 108 -0.67 5.64 5.99
C ILE A 108 -0.36 5.22 4.56
N THR A 109 0.56 5.93 3.91
CA THR A 109 0.97 5.61 2.54
C THR A 109 2.25 4.78 2.57
N PHE A 110 2.36 3.88 1.60
CA PHE A 110 3.49 2.99 1.45
C PHE A 110 4.17 3.24 0.10
N ARG A 111 5.51 3.33 0.14
CA ARG A 111 6.34 3.40 -1.07
C ARG A 111 7.39 2.30 -1.01
N PRO A 112 7.38 1.35 -1.95
CA PRO A 112 8.30 0.22 -1.91
C PRO A 112 9.75 0.64 -2.16
N ASP A 113 10.68 -0.08 -1.54
CA ASP A 113 12.11 0.03 -1.84
C ASP A 113 12.40 -0.53 -3.23
N MET A 114 13.53 -0.11 -3.79
CA MET A 114 13.96 -0.60 -5.10
C MET A 114 14.13 -2.12 -5.13
N ALA A 115 14.61 -2.70 -4.04
CA ALA A 115 14.78 -4.15 -3.95
C ALA A 115 13.45 -4.89 -4.14
N LEU A 116 12.39 -4.44 -3.45
CA LEU A 116 11.07 -5.04 -3.59
C LEU A 116 10.48 -4.80 -4.97
N ARG A 117 10.62 -3.58 -5.50
CA ARG A 117 10.12 -3.24 -6.83
C ARG A 117 10.81 -4.07 -7.91
N SER A 118 12.12 -4.31 -7.78
CA SER A 118 12.88 -5.08 -8.75
C SER A 118 12.43 -6.52 -8.79
N GLU A 119 12.15 -7.13 -7.64
CA GLU A 119 11.64 -8.50 -7.60
C GLU A 119 10.30 -8.64 -8.30
N VAL A 120 9.38 -7.70 -8.07
CA VAL A 120 8.05 -7.73 -8.70
C VAL A 120 8.12 -7.31 -10.17
N GLY A 121 9.00 -6.37 -10.50
CA GLY A 121 9.12 -5.83 -11.86
C GLY A 121 9.60 -6.83 -12.91
N ASN A 122 10.23 -7.92 -12.50
CA ASN A 122 10.71 -8.97 -13.40
C ASN A 122 9.63 -10.02 -13.70
N ILE A 123 8.43 -9.88 -13.16
CA ILE A 123 7.35 -10.84 -13.33
C ILE A 123 6.52 -10.49 -14.56
N LYS A 124 6.07 -11.52 -15.26
CA LYS A 124 5.24 -11.37 -16.45
C LYS A 124 3.87 -10.82 -16.10
N VAL A 125 3.32 -10.01 -17.00
CA VAL A 125 1.97 -9.49 -16.91
C VAL A 125 1.17 -10.04 -18.09
N LEU A 126 0.07 -10.74 -17.81
CA LEU A 126 -0.73 -11.42 -18.84
C LEU A 126 -2.18 -10.94 -18.81
N PRO A 127 -2.79 -10.75 -19.99
CA PRO A 127 -4.21 -10.38 -20.03
C PRO A 127 -5.08 -11.54 -19.59
N LEU A 128 -6.16 -11.22 -18.91
CA LEU A 128 -7.20 -12.16 -18.56
C LEU A 128 -8.03 -12.41 -19.84
N LYS A 129 -8.25 -13.70 -20.16
CA LYS A 129 -9.05 -14.05 -21.35
C LYS A 129 -10.54 -13.84 -21.12
#